data_73bc2cb33acac07904ac7261dd938dda
#
_entry.id   73bc2cb33acac07904ac7261dd938dda
#
_cell.length_a   1.000
_cell.length_b   1.000
_cell.length_c   1.000
_cell.angle_alpha   90.00
_cell.angle_beta   90.00
_cell.angle_gamma   90.00
#
_symmetry.space_group_name_H-M   'P 1'
#
loop_
_entity.id
_entity.type
_entity.pdbx_description
1 polymer ?
#
loop_
_entity_poly.entity_id
_entity_poly.type
_entity_poly.pdbx_seq_one_letter_code
_entity_poly.pdbx_strand_id
1 'polypeptide(L)'
;MLNRKINRVIKTALVCFPVAIISALLLAGNVYAAGEVFPKIPVDGQKEVPVNAQIILQSAVGLIQGPDSCFLNGEYIAPASIAGGMAIFKPGQLQFATTYTMLVRDGAFLSKVDNRPLTGGSYSFTTCSPKAKVFDAVVAKDGSGDYTSIRQAVKAAPNNRTEPWLIFVRNGVYEELVRTSTSQPNICLVGEDKERTVLKFSITSYGGHERNNSLFPEAEGQGPVLVANSSDFYLHNITVINSWGYDNQAGPQALALGSYADRFTMFNAVLKSYQDTWQTGRDEHRHYAFRSYIEGAVDFIYASGNCVFDSCTIALCRNGSVVVAPSHGAGVKYGYVFRDCNVVSSKPGTARTNNYWGRPWHNRPRTSFINTSLSKDINLSPAGWIDHMGGLPVVFAEYNTIDHMGNPVSLASRNTYYWTGSDRNNPTETCIAQAVLSKEEADALTVRTVLSGTDGWKPDNITTELPAPLLYYSENRLYWTAEPQAICYEVLYNGDFLTFTTETSLTFEGDVSGYRVRAVNMYGTLGQVSDPPFVNGIQTETAGALNVVFDGSRLLASGFCGKARVELYAIDGSKAGQYEIEENVRLDLGSVRFVIAKVTANTGTCVLKAVR
;
A
#
# COMPACT_ATOMS: atom_id res chain seq x y z
N MET A 1 38.68 -35.38 -51.96
CA MET A 1 37.51 -35.64 -52.82
C MET A 1 36.22 -35.38 -52.08
N LEU A 2 35.52 -34.49 -52.67
CA LEU A 2 34.05 -34.25 -52.66
C LEU A 2 33.28 -34.06 -51.37
N ASN A 3 32.94 -32.80 -51.17
CA ASN A 3 31.63 -32.23 -50.88
C ASN A 3 30.47 -33.17 -50.57
N ARG A 4 29.85 -32.94 -49.42
CA ARG A 4 28.36 -32.82 -49.31
C ARG A 4 27.95 -31.86 -48.20
N LYS A 5 27.27 -30.80 -48.61
CA LYS A 5 26.58 -29.80 -47.82
C LYS A 5 25.48 -30.46 -46.99
N ILE A 6 25.41 -30.16 -45.73
CA ILE A 6 24.20 -30.36 -44.94
C ILE A 6 23.71 -28.99 -44.50
N ASN A 7 22.58 -28.58 -45.06
CA ASN A 7 21.79 -27.44 -44.64
C ASN A 7 21.22 -27.73 -43.26
N ARG A 8 21.67 -27.02 -42.24
CA ARG A 8 21.00 -26.93 -40.95
C ARG A 8 20.11 -25.69 -40.98
N VAL A 9 18.81 -25.92 -41.12
CA VAL A 9 17.77 -24.90 -40.95
C VAL A 9 17.76 -24.49 -39.50
N ILE A 10 18.28 -23.30 -39.22
CA ILE A 10 18.08 -22.63 -37.92
C ILE A 10 16.68 -22.05 -37.96
N LYS A 11 15.76 -22.70 -37.27
CA LYS A 11 14.48 -22.08 -36.92
C LYS A 11 14.74 -21.03 -35.83
N THR A 12 14.92 -19.80 -36.26
CA THR A 12 14.88 -18.63 -35.39
C THR A 12 13.42 -18.42 -35.03
N ALA A 13 13.06 -18.72 -33.76
CA ALA A 13 11.79 -18.30 -33.23
C ALA A 13 11.81 -16.77 -33.10
N LEU A 14 11.14 -16.10 -34.02
CA LEU A 14 10.78 -14.69 -33.85
C LEU A 14 9.81 -14.61 -32.67
N VAL A 15 10.28 -14.14 -31.52
CA VAL A 15 9.43 -13.59 -30.47
C VAL A 15 8.88 -12.30 -31.07
N CYS A 16 7.59 -12.33 -31.42
CA CYS A 16 6.85 -11.13 -31.80
C CYS A 16 6.75 -10.22 -30.57
N PHE A 17 7.63 -9.25 -30.46
CA PHE A 17 7.31 -8.03 -29.75
C PHE A 17 6.17 -7.34 -30.52
N PRO A 18 5.09 -6.89 -29.84
CA PRO A 18 4.15 -6.02 -30.49
C PRO A 18 4.90 -4.74 -30.87
N VAL A 19 5.14 -4.57 -32.15
CA VAL A 19 5.55 -3.29 -32.71
C VAL A 19 4.38 -2.34 -32.45
N ALA A 20 4.50 -1.54 -31.40
CA ALA A 20 3.65 -0.39 -31.22
C ALA A 20 3.73 0.42 -32.51
N ILE A 21 2.58 0.59 -33.13
CA ILE A 21 2.36 1.46 -34.26
C ILE A 21 2.92 2.82 -33.88
N ILE A 22 4.08 3.17 -34.43
CA ILE A 22 4.57 4.54 -34.42
C ILE A 22 3.68 5.27 -35.42
N SER A 23 2.54 5.73 -34.92
CA SER A 23 1.77 6.76 -35.58
C SER A 23 2.71 7.95 -35.70
N ALA A 24 3.09 8.28 -36.93
CA ALA A 24 3.78 9.52 -37.22
C ALA A 24 2.90 10.68 -36.76
N LEU A 25 3.04 11.11 -35.50
CA LEU A 25 2.59 12.41 -35.07
C LEU A 25 3.42 13.41 -35.86
N LEU A 26 2.77 14.14 -36.73
CA LEU A 26 3.25 15.42 -37.22
C LEU A 26 3.61 16.25 -35.99
N LEU A 27 4.89 16.34 -35.69
CA LEU A 27 5.46 17.25 -34.73
C LEU A 27 5.15 18.68 -35.22
N ALA A 28 4.08 19.27 -34.73
CA ALA A 28 4.07 20.71 -34.56
C ALA A 28 5.20 20.99 -33.57
N GLY A 29 6.40 21.22 -34.08
CA GLY A 29 7.56 21.50 -33.28
C GLY A 29 7.33 22.78 -32.49
N ASN A 30 7.08 22.68 -31.19
CA ASN A 30 7.23 23.82 -30.31
C ASN A 30 8.69 24.27 -30.44
N VAL A 31 8.92 25.44 -30.99
CA VAL A 31 10.25 26.06 -31.07
C VAL A 31 10.53 26.59 -29.66
N TYR A 32 11.20 25.80 -28.84
CA TYR A 32 11.64 26.24 -27.53
C TYR A 32 12.83 27.19 -27.65
N ALA A 33 12.82 28.26 -26.81
CA ALA A 33 13.89 29.26 -26.84
C ALA A 33 15.21 28.68 -26.31
N ALA A 34 16.33 29.21 -26.78
CA ALA A 34 17.65 28.84 -26.33
C ALA A 34 17.91 29.29 -24.89
N GLY A 35 17.40 28.71 -23.91
CA GLY A 35 17.48 29.09 -22.50
C GLY A 35 16.37 28.46 -21.65
N GLU A 36 15.54 27.62 -22.27
CA GLU A 36 14.45 26.94 -21.62
C GLU A 36 14.75 25.44 -21.42
N VAL A 37 14.17 24.89 -20.36
CA VAL A 37 14.11 23.43 -20.12
C VAL A 37 12.70 22.98 -20.42
N PHE A 38 12.53 21.95 -21.21
CA PHE A 38 11.25 21.46 -21.66
C PHE A 38 11.14 19.93 -21.60
N PRO A 39 9.93 19.35 -21.49
CA PRO A 39 9.72 17.91 -21.42
C PRO A 39 9.95 17.26 -22.78
N LYS A 40 10.76 16.21 -22.78
CA LYS A 40 11.00 15.38 -23.96
C LYS A 40 10.16 14.11 -23.91
N ILE A 41 10.15 13.45 -22.76
CA ILE A 41 9.40 12.21 -22.48
C ILE A 41 9.02 12.21 -20.99
N PRO A 42 7.74 12.10 -20.64
CA PRO A 42 6.58 12.34 -21.50
C PRO A 42 6.55 13.79 -22.00
N VAL A 43 5.94 14.04 -23.17
CA VAL A 43 5.69 15.41 -23.60
C VAL A 43 4.55 16.03 -22.78
N ASP A 44 4.48 17.35 -22.74
CA ASP A 44 3.42 18.04 -22.00
C ASP A 44 2.03 17.66 -22.53
N GLY A 45 1.12 17.36 -21.61
CA GLY A 45 -0.22 16.85 -21.91
C GLY A 45 -0.30 15.40 -22.37
N GLN A 46 0.81 14.65 -22.43
CA GLN A 46 0.80 13.25 -22.88
C GLN A 46 -0.08 12.39 -21.98
N LYS A 47 -0.93 11.57 -22.61
CA LYS A 47 -1.76 10.54 -21.96
C LYS A 47 -1.22 9.15 -22.23
N GLU A 48 -1.77 8.15 -21.51
CA GLU A 48 -1.38 6.74 -21.64
C GLU A 48 0.13 6.49 -21.40
N VAL A 49 0.72 7.26 -20.50
CA VAL A 49 2.13 7.11 -20.14
C VAL A 49 2.30 5.87 -19.26
N PRO A 50 3.24 4.96 -19.58
CA PRO A 50 3.49 3.80 -18.72
C PRO A 50 3.86 4.20 -17.28
N VAL A 51 3.37 3.47 -16.28
CA VAL A 51 3.62 3.76 -14.87
C VAL A 51 5.09 3.61 -14.42
N ASN A 52 5.91 2.96 -15.21
CA ASN A 52 7.36 2.82 -15.01
C ASN A 52 8.19 3.77 -15.90
N ALA A 53 7.55 4.75 -16.53
CA ALA A 53 8.21 5.70 -17.42
C ALA A 53 9.28 6.52 -16.69
N GLN A 54 10.38 6.77 -17.38
CA GLN A 54 11.33 7.80 -16.99
C GLN A 54 10.82 9.15 -17.47
N ILE A 55 11.14 10.20 -16.71
CA ILE A 55 10.87 11.58 -17.13
C ILE A 55 12.19 12.15 -17.66
N ILE A 56 12.19 12.64 -18.89
CA ILE A 56 13.36 13.24 -19.54
C ILE A 56 13.03 14.68 -19.87
N LEU A 57 13.75 15.59 -19.26
CA LEU A 57 13.76 17.01 -19.63
C LEU A 57 14.93 17.27 -20.56
N GLN A 58 14.79 18.23 -21.45
CA GLN A 58 15.80 18.61 -22.43
C GLN A 58 15.93 20.13 -22.52
N SER A 59 17.13 20.59 -22.92
CA SER A 59 17.38 21.97 -23.37
C SER A 59 18.18 21.95 -24.66
N ALA A 60 18.08 23.03 -25.43
CA ALA A 60 18.86 23.24 -26.62
C ALA A 60 20.38 23.40 -26.35
N VAL A 61 20.74 23.71 -25.11
CA VAL A 61 22.13 23.81 -24.62
C VAL A 61 22.44 22.68 -23.66
N GLY A 62 23.71 22.39 -23.39
CA GLY A 62 24.09 21.40 -22.38
C GLY A 62 23.58 21.80 -21.00
N LEU A 63 23.19 20.80 -20.19
CA LEU A 63 22.68 20.98 -18.82
C LEU A 63 23.73 20.64 -17.78
N ILE A 64 23.77 21.40 -16.69
CA ILE A 64 24.37 21.05 -15.40
C ILE A 64 23.36 21.33 -14.28
N GLN A 65 23.51 20.66 -13.14
CA GLN A 65 22.64 20.87 -11.99
C GLN A 65 22.81 22.30 -11.48
N GLY A 66 21.70 22.99 -11.29
CA GLY A 66 21.64 24.31 -10.67
C GLY A 66 21.32 24.27 -9.18
N PRO A 67 21.21 25.43 -8.53
CA PRO A 67 20.91 25.54 -7.10
C PRO A 67 19.44 25.28 -6.75
N ASP A 68 18.53 25.44 -7.71
CA ASP A 68 17.09 25.21 -7.53
C ASP A 68 16.68 23.76 -7.80
N SER A 69 15.42 23.45 -7.60
CA SER A 69 14.89 22.09 -7.52
C SER A 69 13.76 21.81 -8.49
N CYS A 70 13.55 20.52 -8.77
CA CYS A 70 12.42 19.99 -9.49
C CYS A 70 11.45 19.27 -8.55
N PHE A 71 10.15 19.28 -8.89
CA PHE A 71 9.11 18.64 -8.10
C PHE A 71 8.16 17.85 -9.00
N LEU A 72 7.76 16.65 -8.56
CA LEU A 72 6.71 15.87 -9.19
C LEU A 72 5.52 15.79 -8.24
N ASN A 73 4.36 16.35 -8.65
CA ASN A 73 3.19 16.50 -7.78
C ASN A 73 3.50 17.15 -6.41
N GLY A 74 4.37 18.16 -6.41
CA GLY A 74 4.77 18.89 -5.20
C GLY A 74 5.88 18.22 -4.38
N GLU A 75 6.27 16.99 -4.71
CA GLU A 75 7.36 16.30 -4.05
C GLU A 75 8.69 16.53 -4.75
N TYR A 76 9.73 16.83 -3.99
CA TYR A 76 11.09 16.99 -4.52
C TYR A 76 11.55 15.73 -5.27
N ILE A 77 12.08 15.91 -6.48
CA ILE A 77 12.70 14.85 -7.26
C ILE A 77 14.03 15.32 -7.85
N ALA A 78 15.09 14.56 -7.60
CA ALA A 78 16.40 14.82 -8.18
C ALA A 78 16.56 14.06 -9.50
N PRO A 79 17.28 14.61 -10.50
CA PRO A 79 17.65 13.84 -11.68
C PRO A 79 18.55 12.66 -11.29
N ALA A 80 18.26 11.49 -11.82
CA ALA A 80 19.10 10.30 -11.68
C ALA A 80 20.41 10.44 -12.47
N SER A 81 20.36 11.22 -13.57
CA SER A 81 21.55 11.58 -14.35
C SER A 81 21.30 12.82 -15.20
N ILE A 82 22.40 13.56 -15.48
CA ILE A 82 22.42 14.67 -16.43
C ILE A 82 23.49 14.38 -17.46
N ALA A 83 23.10 14.33 -18.73
CA ALA A 83 24.01 14.04 -19.83
C ALA A 83 23.70 14.91 -21.06
N GLY A 84 24.69 15.64 -21.53
CA GLY A 84 24.52 16.55 -22.66
C GLY A 84 23.47 17.61 -22.38
N GLY A 85 22.42 17.62 -23.18
CA GLY A 85 21.28 18.53 -23.02
C GLY A 85 20.06 17.89 -22.33
N MET A 86 20.23 16.77 -21.60
CA MET A 86 19.14 16.01 -21.00
C MET A 86 19.35 15.79 -19.51
N ALA A 87 18.25 15.92 -18.74
CA ALA A 87 18.13 15.48 -17.36
C ALA A 87 17.12 14.33 -17.27
N ILE A 88 17.53 13.19 -16.72
CA ILE A 88 16.76 11.97 -16.65
C ILE A 88 16.34 11.73 -15.19
N PHE A 89 15.04 11.60 -14.96
CA PHE A 89 14.46 11.30 -13.66
C PHE A 89 13.88 9.88 -13.65
N LYS A 90 14.03 9.21 -12.52
CA LYS A 90 13.46 7.88 -12.26
C LYS A 90 12.52 7.97 -11.07
N PRO A 91 11.24 8.31 -11.26
CA PRO A 91 10.30 8.54 -10.17
C PRO A 91 9.90 7.26 -9.42
N GLY A 92 10.38 6.09 -9.84
CA GLY A 92 9.87 4.81 -9.42
C GLY A 92 8.55 4.47 -10.11
N GLN A 93 7.77 3.54 -9.55
CA GLN A 93 6.47 3.20 -10.09
C GLN A 93 5.46 4.31 -9.77
N LEU A 94 4.85 4.86 -10.83
CA LEU A 94 3.77 5.84 -10.75
C LEU A 94 2.42 5.13 -10.54
N GLN A 95 1.43 5.85 -10.04
CA GLN A 95 0.05 5.34 -9.95
C GLN A 95 -0.60 5.31 -11.33
N PHE A 96 -1.50 4.37 -11.56
CA PHE A 96 -2.31 4.29 -12.78
C PHE A 96 -3.32 5.43 -12.88
N ALA A 97 -3.78 5.72 -14.09
CA ALA A 97 -4.81 6.71 -14.42
C ALA A 97 -4.66 8.05 -13.66
N THR A 98 -3.42 8.45 -13.39
CA THR A 98 -3.09 9.61 -12.56
C THR A 98 -2.40 10.68 -13.38
N THR A 99 -2.85 11.93 -13.23
CA THR A 99 -2.17 13.06 -13.83
C THR A 99 -1.06 13.55 -12.92
N TYR A 100 0.15 13.59 -13.45
CA TYR A 100 1.35 14.10 -12.80
C TYR A 100 1.71 15.46 -13.36
N THR A 101 2.15 16.37 -12.48
CA THR A 101 2.70 17.67 -12.83
C THR A 101 4.17 17.72 -12.41
N MET A 102 5.05 17.90 -13.39
CA MET A 102 6.47 18.16 -13.20
C MET A 102 6.71 19.67 -13.16
N LEU A 103 7.05 20.19 -12.00
CA LEU A 103 7.47 21.58 -11.82
C LEU A 103 9.00 21.66 -11.85
N VAL A 104 9.55 22.41 -12.77
CA VAL A 104 10.96 22.77 -12.87
C VAL A 104 11.07 24.25 -12.49
N ARG A 105 11.75 24.57 -11.40
CA ARG A 105 11.98 25.97 -11.02
C ARG A 105 13.03 26.61 -11.92
N ASP A 106 12.94 27.92 -12.09
CA ASP A 106 14.00 28.69 -12.75
C ASP A 106 15.32 28.48 -12.00
N GLY A 107 16.39 28.17 -12.74
CA GLY A 107 17.68 27.87 -12.12
C GLY A 107 17.84 26.45 -11.54
N ALA A 108 16.83 25.56 -11.66
CA ALA A 108 17.02 24.14 -11.35
C ALA A 108 18.12 23.51 -12.21
N PHE A 109 18.33 24.07 -13.40
CA PHE A 109 19.45 23.74 -14.28
C PHE A 109 20.13 25.02 -14.76
N LEU A 110 21.43 24.89 -15.02
CA LEU A 110 22.25 25.93 -15.64
C LEU A 110 22.72 25.47 -17.02
N SER A 111 22.92 26.42 -17.91
CA SER A 111 23.57 26.18 -19.19
C SER A 111 25.04 25.76 -18.99
N LYS A 112 25.44 24.65 -19.56
CA LYS A 112 26.82 24.19 -19.53
C LYS A 112 27.79 25.11 -20.29
N VAL A 113 27.28 25.97 -21.16
CA VAL A 113 28.08 26.85 -22.00
C VAL A 113 28.57 28.09 -21.22
N ASP A 114 27.67 28.71 -20.43
CA ASP A 114 27.91 29.99 -19.80
C ASP A 114 27.47 30.09 -18.34
N ASN A 115 27.06 28.96 -17.73
CA ASN A 115 26.54 28.85 -16.37
C ASN A 115 25.32 29.73 -16.03
N ARG A 116 24.60 30.23 -17.03
CA ARG A 116 23.39 31.03 -16.79
C ARG A 116 22.23 30.11 -16.36
N PRO A 117 21.39 30.58 -15.41
CA PRO A 117 20.15 29.89 -15.07
C PRO A 117 19.27 29.70 -16.30
N LEU A 118 18.71 28.48 -16.45
CA LEU A 118 17.73 28.17 -17.47
C LEU A 118 16.33 28.37 -16.89
N THR A 119 15.43 28.83 -17.75
CA THR A 119 14.01 28.98 -17.40
C THR A 119 13.36 27.60 -17.28
N GLY A 120 12.68 27.38 -16.19
CA GLY A 120 11.91 26.19 -15.91
C GLY A 120 10.48 26.26 -16.50
N GLY A 121 9.59 25.43 -15.98
CA GLY A 121 8.20 25.38 -16.40
C GLY A 121 7.42 24.35 -15.62
N SER A 122 6.12 24.29 -15.90
CA SER A 122 5.21 23.28 -15.34
C SER A 122 4.65 22.45 -16.47
N TYR A 123 4.83 21.15 -16.41
CA TYR A 123 4.47 20.19 -17.46
C TYR A 123 3.65 19.06 -16.87
N SER A 124 2.64 18.58 -17.57
CA SER A 124 1.75 17.54 -17.09
C SER A 124 1.73 16.32 -18.03
N PHE A 125 1.44 15.17 -17.47
CA PHE A 125 1.15 13.96 -18.23
C PHE A 125 0.22 13.06 -17.42
N THR A 126 -0.50 12.15 -18.09
CA THR A 126 -1.42 11.21 -17.44
C THR A 126 -0.96 9.78 -17.71
N THR A 127 -0.83 8.99 -16.68
CA THR A 127 -0.47 7.56 -16.81
C THR A 127 -1.63 6.75 -17.37
N CYS A 128 -1.28 5.59 -17.98
CA CYS A 128 -2.27 4.65 -18.51
C CYS A 128 -3.15 4.07 -17.39
N SER A 129 -4.33 3.58 -17.77
CA SER A 129 -5.18 2.78 -16.89
C SER A 129 -4.59 1.37 -16.69
N PRO A 130 -4.86 0.69 -15.56
CA PRO A 130 -4.45 -0.69 -15.38
C PRO A 130 -5.22 -1.59 -16.33
N LYS A 131 -4.63 -2.73 -16.68
CA LYS A 131 -5.32 -3.74 -17.46
C LYS A 131 -6.39 -4.42 -16.61
N ALA A 132 -7.63 -4.41 -17.07
CA ALA A 132 -8.73 -5.09 -16.41
C ALA A 132 -8.46 -6.59 -16.29
N LYS A 133 -8.56 -7.13 -15.08
CA LYS A 133 -8.49 -8.57 -14.78
C LYS A 133 -9.13 -8.86 -13.42
N VAL A 134 -9.63 -10.07 -13.23
CA VAL A 134 -10.01 -10.61 -11.92
C VAL A 134 -8.79 -11.26 -11.24
N PHE A 135 -8.99 -11.79 -10.04
CA PHE A 135 -7.95 -12.55 -9.35
C PHE A 135 -7.51 -13.77 -10.17
N ASP A 136 -6.20 -14.08 -10.08
CA ASP A 136 -5.58 -15.21 -10.83
C ASP A 136 -5.92 -16.56 -10.18
N ALA A 137 -6.25 -16.57 -8.89
CA ALA A 137 -6.66 -17.75 -8.15
C ALA A 137 -7.62 -17.39 -7.02
N VAL A 138 -8.63 -18.22 -6.81
CA VAL A 138 -9.56 -18.14 -5.68
C VAL A 138 -9.38 -19.39 -4.82
N VAL A 139 -9.14 -19.19 -3.52
CA VAL A 139 -9.04 -20.27 -2.53
C VAL A 139 -10.31 -20.31 -1.69
N ALA A 140 -11.00 -21.45 -1.66
CA ALA A 140 -12.22 -21.65 -0.87
C ALA A 140 -12.26 -23.05 -0.26
N LYS A 141 -12.45 -23.16 1.05
CA LYS A 141 -12.47 -24.45 1.78
C LYS A 141 -13.59 -25.37 1.36
N ASP A 142 -14.70 -24.83 0.89
CA ASP A 142 -15.88 -25.55 0.44
C ASP A 142 -15.77 -26.10 -0.99
N GLY A 143 -14.65 -25.82 -1.68
CA GLY A 143 -14.42 -26.25 -3.06
C GLY A 143 -15.06 -25.35 -4.11
N SER A 144 -15.64 -24.21 -3.75
CA SER A 144 -16.20 -23.22 -4.71
C SER A 144 -15.15 -22.38 -5.42
N GLY A 145 -13.87 -22.46 -5.01
CA GLY A 145 -12.73 -21.79 -5.64
C GLY A 145 -11.90 -22.72 -6.52
N ASP A 146 -10.81 -22.18 -7.08
CA ASP A 146 -9.84 -22.94 -7.87
C ASP A 146 -9.02 -23.90 -7.00
N TYR A 147 -8.83 -23.54 -5.72
CA TYR A 147 -8.07 -24.30 -4.73
C TYR A 147 -8.81 -24.36 -3.40
N THR A 148 -8.57 -25.42 -2.64
CA THR A 148 -9.05 -25.55 -1.25
C THR A 148 -7.96 -25.24 -0.21
N SER A 149 -6.74 -24.92 -0.67
CA SER A 149 -5.53 -24.68 0.14
C SER A 149 -4.79 -23.45 -0.36
N ILE A 150 -4.41 -22.56 0.57
CA ILE A 150 -3.58 -21.37 0.28
C ILE A 150 -2.22 -21.83 -0.26
N ARG A 151 -1.64 -22.86 0.32
CA ARG A 151 -0.36 -23.43 -0.11
C ARG A 151 -0.38 -23.90 -1.56
N GLN A 152 -1.46 -24.53 -2.00
CA GLN A 152 -1.59 -24.97 -3.38
C GLN A 152 -1.68 -23.79 -4.35
N ALA A 153 -2.47 -22.77 -4.02
CA ALA A 153 -2.58 -21.55 -4.82
C ALA A 153 -1.25 -20.79 -4.93
N VAL A 154 -0.50 -20.69 -3.82
CA VAL A 154 0.83 -20.08 -3.80
C VAL A 154 1.81 -20.88 -4.66
N LYS A 155 1.83 -22.22 -4.56
CA LYS A 155 2.69 -23.08 -5.40
C LYS A 155 2.36 -22.97 -6.90
N ALA A 156 1.13 -22.66 -7.26
CA ALA A 156 0.71 -22.49 -8.65
C ALA A 156 1.16 -21.15 -9.27
N ALA A 157 1.60 -20.20 -8.46
CA ALA A 157 2.10 -18.92 -8.97
C ALA A 157 3.29 -19.15 -9.92
N PRO A 158 3.27 -18.56 -11.13
CA PRO A 158 4.37 -18.71 -12.08
C PRO A 158 5.68 -18.07 -11.58
N ASN A 159 6.81 -18.61 -12.01
CA ASN A 159 8.13 -18.07 -11.69
C ASN A 159 8.46 -16.80 -12.50
N ASN A 160 9.36 -15.97 -11.95
CA ASN A 160 9.99 -14.83 -12.62
C ASN A 160 8.99 -13.79 -13.17
N ARG A 161 7.90 -13.55 -12.45
CA ARG A 161 6.88 -12.58 -12.84
C ARG A 161 7.32 -11.15 -12.53
N THR A 162 6.90 -10.24 -13.40
CA THR A 162 6.99 -8.78 -13.18
C THR A 162 5.65 -8.17 -12.77
N GLU A 163 4.55 -8.90 -12.99
CA GLU A 163 3.17 -8.47 -12.69
C GLU A 163 2.65 -9.19 -11.44
N PRO A 164 1.80 -8.56 -10.63
CA PRO A 164 1.18 -9.18 -9.48
C PRO A 164 0.40 -10.45 -9.82
N TRP A 165 0.61 -11.51 -9.03
CA TRP A 165 -0.20 -12.72 -9.02
C TRP A 165 -1.18 -12.63 -7.86
N LEU A 166 -2.45 -12.43 -8.17
CA LEU A 166 -3.49 -12.15 -7.20
C LEU A 166 -4.17 -13.43 -6.74
N ILE A 167 -4.06 -13.74 -5.45
CA ILE A 167 -4.71 -14.89 -4.82
C ILE A 167 -5.76 -14.34 -3.85
N PHE A 168 -7.04 -14.61 -4.11
CA PHE A 168 -8.13 -14.28 -3.21
C PHE A 168 -8.46 -15.47 -2.32
N VAL A 169 -8.52 -15.27 -1.01
CA VAL A 169 -8.79 -16.31 -0.03
C VAL A 169 -10.14 -16.06 0.63
N ARG A 170 -11.10 -16.94 0.37
CA ARG A 170 -12.43 -16.90 0.98
C ARG A 170 -12.35 -17.13 2.49
N ASN A 171 -13.38 -16.68 3.19
CA ASN A 171 -13.50 -16.90 4.62
C ASN A 171 -13.35 -18.38 4.97
N GLY A 172 -12.60 -18.66 6.03
CA GLY A 172 -12.33 -20.02 6.50
C GLY A 172 -11.07 -20.10 7.34
N VAL A 173 -10.92 -21.22 8.05
CA VAL A 173 -9.73 -21.52 8.83
C VAL A 173 -8.87 -22.51 8.05
N TYR A 174 -7.69 -22.07 7.60
CA TYR A 174 -6.73 -22.83 6.82
C TYR A 174 -5.61 -23.29 7.74
N GLU A 175 -5.63 -24.58 8.11
CA GLU A 175 -4.62 -25.19 9.01
C GLU A 175 -3.47 -25.73 8.17
N GLU A 176 -2.54 -24.86 7.79
CA GLU A 176 -1.46 -25.22 6.89
C GLU A 176 -0.24 -24.30 7.05
N LEU A 177 0.91 -24.79 6.57
CA LEU A 177 2.14 -24.01 6.45
C LEU A 177 2.26 -23.49 5.02
N VAL A 178 2.45 -22.19 4.86
CA VAL A 178 2.58 -21.54 3.57
C VAL A 178 4.00 -21.02 3.37
N ARG A 179 4.61 -21.35 2.24
CA ARG A 179 5.98 -20.97 1.86
C ARG A 179 5.98 -20.48 0.42
N THR A 180 6.49 -19.26 0.18
CA THR A 180 6.75 -18.79 -1.18
C THR A 180 8.18 -19.14 -1.60
N SER A 181 8.43 -19.23 -2.91
CA SER A 181 9.75 -19.42 -3.48
C SER A 181 10.38 -18.09 -3.86
N THR A 182 11.70 -17.98 -3.76
CA THR A 182 12.46 -16.82 -4.28
C THR A 182 12.28 -16.62 -5.79
N SER A 183 11.91 -17.67 -6.52
CA SER A 183 11.60 -17.61 -7.95
C SER A 183 10.19 -17.08 -8.27
N GLN A 184 9.35 -16.86 -7.27
CA GLN A 184 7.93 -16.46 -7.43
C GLN A 184 7.69 -15.03 -6.88
N PRO A 185 8.28 -13.97 -7.43
CA PRO A 185 8.05 -12.60 -6.98
C PRO A 185 6.61 -12.14 -7.25
N ASN A 186 6.21 -11.03 -6.62
CA ASN A 186 4.93 -10.34 -6.83
C ASN A 186 3.70 -11.20 -6.49
N ILE A 187 3.75 -11.99 -5.41
CA ILE A 187 2.56 -12.67 -4.90
C ILE A 187 1.76 -11.72 -3.99
N CYS A 188 0.46 -11.54 -4.32
CA CYS A 188 -0.49 -10.80 -3.51
C CYS A 188 -1.51 -11.78 -2.93
N LEU A 189 -1.47 -11.99 -1.61
CA LEU A 189 -2.37 -12.86 -0.88
C LEU A 189 -3.41 -11.99 -0.15
N VAL A 190 -4.66 -12.06 -0.59
CA VAL A 190 -5.74 -11.18 -0.18
C VAL A 190 -6.89 -11.98 0.42
N GLY A 191 -7.22 -11.74 1.67
CA GLY A 191 -8.37 -12.36 2.34
C GLY A 191 -9.69 -11.62 2.09
N GLU A 192 -10.76 -12.35 2.11
CA GLU A 192 -12.12 -11.81 2.02
C GLU A 192 -12.43 -10.89 3.20
N ASP A 193 -12.12 -11.34 4.43
CA ASP A 193 -12.31 -10.61 5.68
C ASP A 193 -11.26 -11.04 6.70
N LYS A 194 -10.54 -10.11 7.29
CA LYS A 194 -9.41 -10.42 8.18
C LYS A 194 -9.79 -11.20 9.44
N GLU A 195 -11.00 -11.04 9.94
CA GLU A 195 -11.45 -11.73 11.15
C GLU A 195 -11.90 -13.17 10.84
N ARG A 196 -12.29 -13.43 9.61
CA ARG A 196 -12.86 -14.71 9.15
C ARG A 196 -11.95 -15.49 8.21
N THR A 197 -10.93 -14.86 7.62
CA THR A 197 -9.90 -15.51 6.79
C THR A 197 -8.67 -15.76 7.62
N VAL A 198 -8.49 -16.98 8.13
CA VAL A 198 -7.47 -17.32 9.13
C VAL A 198 -6.55 -18.41 8.61
N LEU A 199 -5.27 -18.08 8.44
CA LEU A 199 -4.19 -19.05 8.25
C LEU A 199 -3.58 -19.35 9.63
N LYS A 200 -3.62 -20.61 10.09
CA LYS A 200 -3.03 -21.00 11.37
C LYS A 200 -2.29 -22.33 11.28
N PHE A 201 -1.32 -22.49 12.15
CA PHE A 201 -0.67 -23.77 12.39
C PHE A 201 -0.01 -23.77 13.78
N SER A 202 0.18 -24.94 14.38
CA SER A 202 0.88 -25.09 15.66
C SER A 202 2.29 -25.61 15.41
N ILE A 203 3.31 -24.74 15.53
CA ILE A 203 4.72 -25.12 15.29
C ILE A 203 5.66 -24.25 16.10
N THR A 204 6.79 -24.85 16.56
CA THR A 204 7.87 -24.13 17.25
C THR A 204 9.12 -24.05 16.37
N SER A 205 10.00 -23.07 16.67
CA SER A 205 11.25 -22.89 15.93
C SER A 205 12.27 -24.01 16.21
N TYR A 206 12.19 -24.68 17.36
CA TYR A 206 13.14 -25.70 17.76
C TYR A 206 12.71 -27.13 17.43
N GLY A 207 11.63 -27.29 16.70
CA GLY A 207 11.14 -28.57 16.28
C GLY A 207 10.94 -29.50 17.42
N GLY A 208 9.94 -29.37 18.09
CA GLY A 208 9.52 -30.28 19.09
C GLY A 208 8.43 -31.20 18.56
N HIS A 209 7.39 -31.17 19.28
CA HIS A 209 6.22 -32.00 19.18
C HIS A 209 5.39 -31.78 17.93
N GLU A 210 5.44 -30.60 17.30
CA GLU A 210 4.63 -30.27 16.13
C GLU A 210 5.35 -30.47 14.80
N ARG A 211 6.55 -31.00 14.82
CA ARG A 211 7.23 -31.43 13.60
C ARG A 211 6.56 -32.69 13.04
N ASN A 212 5.42 -32.53 12.47
CA ASN A 212 4.80 -33.62 11.74
C ASN A 212 5.31 -33.62 10.29
N ASN A 213 6.54 -34.12 10.10
CA ASN A 213 7.20 -34.20 8.80
C ASN A 213 6.43 -35.09 7.81
N SER A 214 5.54 -35.95 8.27
CA SER A 214 4.71 -36.77 7.40
C SER A 214 3.65 -35.96 6.65
N LEU A 215 3.13 -34.87 7.28
CA LEU A 215 2.16 -33.98 6.68
C LEU A 215 2.81 -32.83 5.89
N PHE A 216 3.96 -32.33 6.40
CA PHE A 216 4.66 -31.18 5.82
C PHE A 216 6.18 -31.43 5.82
N PRO A 217 6.70 -32.33 4.99
CA PRO A 217 8.13 -32.65 4.95
C PRO A 217 9.01 -31.43 4.67
N GLU A 218 8.51 -30.49 3.86
CA GLU A 218 9.19 -29.25 3.52
C GLU A 218 9.26 -28.23 4.67
N ALA A 219 8.52 -28.43 5.74
CA ALA A 219 8.48 -27.54 6.89
C ALA A 219 9.50 -27.89 7.97
N GLU A 220 10.26 -28.96 7.78
CA GLU A 220 11.26 -29.37 8.75
C GLU A 220 12.28 -28.26 9.02
N GLY A 221 12.44 -27.90 10.29
CA GLY A 221 13.33 -26.83 10.71
C GLY A 221 12.83 -25.39 10.44
N GLN A 222 11.61 -25.23 9.97
CA GLN A 222 11.03 -23.91 9.67
C GLN A 222 9.89 -23.59 10.64
N GLY A 223 10.12 -22.60 11.51
CA GLY A 223 9.18 -22.21 12.56
C GLY A 223 8.00 -21.32 12.14
N PRO A 224 8.10 -20.43 11.11
CA PRO A 224 6.97 -19.56 10.77
C PRO A 224 5.81 -20.29 10.09
N VAL A 225 4.57 -19.88 10.42
CA VAL A 225 3.36 -20.38 9.74
C VAL A 225 3.33 -19.91 8.28
N LEU A 226 3.59 -18.63 8.08
CA LEU A 226 3.78 -18.04 6.74
C LEU A 226 5.22 -17.62 6.54
N VAL A 227 5.86 -18.09 5.47
CA VAL A 227 7.20 -17.67 5.06
C VAL A 227 7.10 -16.98 3.69
N ALA A 228 7.36 -15.68 3.66
CA ALA A 228 7.49 -14.88 2.45
C ALA A 228 8.97 -14.81 2.03
N ASN A 229 9.40 -15.75 1.18
CA ASN A 229 10.74 -15.77 0.57
C ASN A 229 10.80 -15.03 -0.77
N SER A 230 9.65 -14.64 -1.31
CA SER A 230 9.55 -13.91 -2.58
C SER A 230 9.59 -12.41 -2.34
N SER A 231 10.33 -11.68 -3.18
CA SER A 231 10.27 -10.22 -3.18
C SER A 231 8.90 -9.73 -3.66
N ASP A 232 8.55 -8.51 -3.27
CA ASP A 232 7.27 -7.89 -3.62
C ASP A 232 6.06 -8.72 -3.14
N PHE A 233 6.19 -9.36 -1.96
CA PHE A 233 5.08 -10.11 -1.36
C PHE A 233 4.12 -9.14 -0.66
N TYR A 234 2.84 -9.26 -0.97
CA TYR A 234 1.78 -8.48 -0.35
C TYR A 234 0.79 -9.37 0.42
N LEU A 235 0.59 -9.05 1.70
CA LEU A 235 -0.39 -9.69 2.58
C LEU A 235 -1.49 -8.68 2.94
N HIS A 236 -2.72 -8.98 2.58
CA HIS A 236 -3.86 -8.10 2.83
C HIS A 236 -5.04 -8.86 3.42
N ASN A 237 -5.63 -8.29 4.48
CA ASN A 237 -6.94 -8.70 5.01
C ASN A 237 -6.99 -10.17 5.49
N ILE A 238 -5.88 -10.69 6.03
CA ILE A 238 -5.72 -12.07 6.53
C ILE A 238 -5.20 -12.07 7.97
N THR A 239 -5.72 -12.96 8.80
CA THR A 239 -5.15 -13.31 10.10
C THR A 239 -4.20 -14.49 9.97
N VAL A 240 -2.96 -14.33 10.47
CA VAL A 240 -1.95 -15.40 10.56
C VAL A 240 -1.67 -15.68 12.03
N ILE A 241 -1.89 -16.94 12.46
CA ILE A 241 -1.73 -17.35 13.85
C ILE A 241 -0.74 -18.51 13.94
N ASN A 242 0.32 -18.35 14.76
CA ASN A 242 0.98 -19.54 15.28
C ASN A 242 0.28 -19.95 16.57
N SER A 243 -0.55 -20.98 16.50
CA SER A 243 -1.39 -21.40 17.61
C SER A 243 -0.60 -21.99 18.78
N TRP A 244 0.62 -22.51 18.56
CA TRP A 244 1.46 -22.90 19.68
C TRP A 244 1.67 -21.73 20.65
N GLY A 245 2.25 -20.63 20.18
CA GLY A 245 2.50 -19.46 21.01
C GLY A 245 1.23 -18.80 21.51
N TYR A 246 0.23 -18.67 20.63
CA TYR A 246 -1.02 -17.99 20.93
C TYR A 246 -1.86 -18.73 21.98
N ASP A 247 -2.04 -20.05 21.85
CA ASP A 247 -2.89 -20.83 22.75
C ASP A 247 -2.21 -21.11 24.10
N ASN A 248 -0.89 -21.38 24.10
CA ASN A 248 -0.15 -21.69 25.31
C ASN A 248 0.29 -20.45 26.10
N GLN A 249 0.35 -19.27 25.48
CA GLN A 249 0.86 -18.01 26.06
C GLN A 249 2.23 -18.21 26.74
N ALA A 250 3.12 -18.95 26.07
CA ALA A 250 4.45 -19.34 26.54
C ALA A 250 5.44 -19.54 25.38
N GLY A 251 6.76 -19.58 25.70
CA GLY A 251 7.79 -20.07 24.78
C GLY A 251 7.78 -21.59 24.63
N PRO A 252 8.59 -22.14 23.76
CA PRO A 252 9.63 -21.51 22.96
C PRO A 252 9.11 -20.63 21.82
N GLN A 253 10.05 -20.07 21.03
CA GLN A 253 9.73 -19.23 19.86
C GLN A 253 8.79 -19.96 18.90
N ALA A 254 7.73 -19.24 18.50
CA ALA A 254 6.67 -19.77 17.65
C ALA A 254 6.19 -18.65 16.70
N LEU A 255 6.77 -18.61 15.50
CA LEU A 255 6.59 -17.52 14.57
C LEU A 255 5.28 -17.64 13.78
N ALA A 256 4.51 -16.56 13.71
CA ALA A 256 3.41 -16.45 12.77
C ALA A 256 3.94 -16.12 11.36
N LEU A 257 4.88 -15.19 11.27
CA LEU A 257 5.41 -14.68 10.00
C LEU A 257 6.94 -14.65 9.98
N GLY A 258 7.53 -15.12 8.88
CA GLY A 258 8.90 -14.84 8.47
C GLY A 258 8.89 -14.16 7.09
N SER A 259 9.38 -12.91 7.01
CA SER A 259 9.47 -12.16 5.76
C SER A 259 10.94 -12.01 5.36
N TYR A 260 11.41 -12.90 4.48
CA TYR A 260 12.83 -13.09 4.19
C TYR A 260 13.26 -12.55 2.82
N ALA A 261 12.49 -11.64 2.25
CA ALA A 261 12.82 -10.99 0.98
C ALA A 261 12.50 -9.49 1.01
N ASP A 262 13.06 -8.76 0.07
CA ASP A 262 12.88 -7.32 -0.05
C ASP A 262 11.48 -6.94 -0.52
N ARG A 263 11.00 -5.76 -0.14
CA ARG A 263 9.72 -5.15 -0.50
C ARG A 263 8.51 -5.98 -0.07
N PHE A 264 8.51 -6.41 1.20
CA PHE A 264 7.34 -7.01 1.84
C PHE A 264 6.35 -5.92 2.26
N THR A 265 5.08 -6.10 1.92
CA THR A 265 3.99 -5.20 2.35
C THR A 265 2.91 -5.98 3.09
N MET A 266 2.43 -5.44 4.21
CA MET A 266 1.30 -5.97 4.97
C MET A 266 0.29 -4.85 5.23
N PHE A 267 -0.99 -5.07 4.89
CA PHE A 267 -2.05 -4.10 5.07
C PHE A 267 -3.31 -4.73 5.68
N ASN A 268 -3.85 -4.09 6.71
CA ASN A 268 -5.07 -4.52 7.40
C ASN A 268 -5.06 -6.02 7.74
N ALA A 269 -3.90 -6.55 8.12
CA ALA A 269 -3.69 -7.96 8.46
C ALA A 269 -3.44 -8.13 9.96
N VAL A 270 -3.54 -9.35 10.45
CA VAL A 270 -3.39 -9.69 11.86
C VAL A 270 -2.33 -10.77 12.03
N LEU A 271 -1.35 -10.52 12.89
CA LEU A 271 -0.35 -11.53 13.30
C LEU A 271 -0.52 -11.83 14.78
N LYS A 272 -0.66 -13.10 15.14
CA LYS A 272 -0.81 -13.54 16.53
C LYS A 272 0.13 -14.69 16.86
N SER A 273 0.87 -14.50 17.95
CA SER A 273 1.64 -15.54 18.64
C SER A 273 1.99 -15.06 20.06
N TYR A 274 3.12 -15.50 20.60
CA TYR A 274 3.59 -15.09 21.93
C TYR A 274 5.05 -14.64 21.91
N GLN A 275 6.00 -15.53 21.63
CA GLN A 275 7.41 -15.20 21.49
C GLN A 275 7.79 -15.26 20.01
N ASP A 276 8.51 -14.21 19.52
CA ASP A 276 9.05 -14.15 18.17
C ASP A 276 7.95 -14.19 17.08
N THR A 277 6.85 -13.45 17.24
CA THR A 277 5.70 -13.49 16.32
C THR A 277 6.07 -13.21 14.87
N TRP A 278 6.93 -12.19 14.62
CA TRP A 278 7.37 -11.79 13.30
C TRP A 278 8.89 -11.63 13.21
N GLN A 279 9.52 -12.50 12.43
CA GLN A 279 10.90 -12.35 11.99
C GLN A 279 10.93 -11.55 10.69
N THR A 280 11.54 -10.38 10.73
CA THR A 280 11.82 -9.55 9.56
C THR A 280 13.04 -10.07 8.79
N GLY A 281 13.45 -9.39 7.74
CA GLY A 281 14.47 -9.90 6.84
C GLY A 281 15.92 -9.64 7.26
N ARG A 282 16.75 -9.36 6.25
CA ARG A 282 18.15 -8.99 6.37
C ARG A 282 18.32 -7.49 6.30
N ASP A 283 19.54 -7.01 6.49
CA ASP A 283 19.88 -5.58 6.48
C ASP A 283 19.42 -4.83 5.22
N GLU A 284 19.51 -5.49 4.07
CA GLU A 284 19.12 -4.93 2.78
C GLU A 284 17.62 -4.95 2.49
N HIS A 285 16.81 -5.65 3.31
CA HIS A 285 15.38 -5.82 3.06
C HIS A 285 14.55 -4.64 3.62
N ARG A 286 13.46 -4.34 2.92
CA ARG A 286 12.50 -3.29 3.26
C ARG A 286 11.12 -3.87 3.49
N HIS A 287 10.47 -3.43 4.58
CA HIS A 287 9.16 -3.94 4.98
C HIS A 287 8.23 -2.79 5.33
N TYR A 288 6.98 -2.89 4.92
CA TYR A 288 5.93 -1.95 5.25
C TYR A 288 4.72 -2.67 5.86
N ALA A 289 4.34 -2.28 7.06
CA ALA A 289 3.11 -2.73 7.70
C ALA A 289 2.19 -1.51 7.91
N PHE A 290 0.98 -1.55 7.38
CA PHE A 290 0.01 -0.48 7.46
C PHE A 290 -1.30 -0.97 8.07
N ARG A 291 -1.84 -0.22 9.05
CA ARG A 291 -3.12 -0.50 9.72
C ARG A 291 -3.29 -1.98 10.12
N SER A 292 -2.20 -2.60 10.55
CA SER A 292 -2.17 -4.03 10.88
C SER A 292 -2.06 -4.24 12.39
N TYR A 293 -2.51 -5.39 12.86
CA TYR A 293 -2.46 -5.79 14.26
C TYR A 293 -1.38 -6.83 14.49
N ILE A 294 -0.48 -6.59 15.44
CA ILE A 294 0.64 -7.48 15.76
C ILE A 294 0.62 -7.76 17.26
N GLU A 295 0.45 -9.03 17.62
CA GLU A 295 0.32 -9.50 19.00
C GLU A 295 1.49 -10.37 19.42
N GLY A 296 2.01 -10.13 20.62
CA GLY A 296 3.05 -10.93 21.23
C GLY A 296 3.44 -10.50 22.64
N ALA A 297 4.46 -11.15 23.18
CA ALA A 297 4.96 -10.92 24.53
C ALA A 297 6.46 -10.72 24.59
N VAL A 298 7.26 -11.51 23.87
CA VAL A 298 8.72 -11.51 23.97
C VAL A 298 9.32 -11.38 22.59
N ASP A 299 10.09 -10.30 22.36
CA ASP A 299 10.85 -10.09 21.13
C ASP A 299 10.01 -10.31 19.87
N PHE A 300 8.74 -9.93 19.94
CA PHE A 300 7.77 -10.42 18.98
C PHE A 300 7.82 -9.75 17.61
N ILE A 301 8.70 -8.76 17.43
CA ILE A 301 9.15 -8.23 16.14
C ILE A 301 10.69 -8.18 16.20
N TYR A 302 11.37 -8.98 15.40
CA TYR A 302 12.81 -9.10 15.54
C TYR A 302 13.55 -9.35 14.22
N ALA A 303 14.87 -9.35 14.25
CA ALA A 303 15.86 -9.43 13.18
C ALA A 303 16.27 -8.09 12.59
N SER A 304 16.26 -7.88 11.27
CA SER A 304 16.88 -6.72 10.64
C SER A 304 16.02 -6.13 9.50
N GLY A 305 16.59 -5.19 8.77
CA GLY A 305 15.96 -4.50 7.65
C GLY A 305 15.49 -3.08 7.99
N ASN A 306 15.12 -2.31 6.97
CA ASN A 306 14.42 -1.05 7.15
C ASN A 306 12.91 -1.32 7.12
N CYS A 307 12.25 -1.21 8.27
CA CYS A 307 10.84 -1.54 8.41
C CYS A 307 10.06 -0.32 8.90
N VAL A 308 8.93 -0.02 8.27
CA VAL A 308 7.99 0.99 8.75
C VAL A 308 6.69 0.30 9.15
N PHE A 309 6.30 0.54 10.41
CA PHE A 309 5.02 0.15 10.99
C PHE A 309 4.19 1.43 11.10
N ASP A 310 3.21 1.58 10.22
CA ASP A 310 2.42 2.80 10.09
C ASP A 310 0.98 2.56 10.54
N SER A 311 0.51 3.36 11.49
CA SER A 311 -0.86 3.27 12.01
C SER A 311 -1.23 1.86 12.50
N CYS A 312 -0.25 1.09 12.96
CA CYS A 312 -0.43 -0.29 13.42
C CYS A 312 -0.88 -0.35 14.89
N THR A 313 -1.55 -1.45 15.23
CA THR A 313 -1.86 -1.81 16.62
C THR A 313 -0.88 -2.85 17.12
N ILE A 314 -0.13 -2.51 18.17
CA ILE A 314 0.84 -3.39 18.84
C ILE A 314 0.21 -3.91 20.13
N ALA A 315 -0.05 -5.20 20.21
CA ALA A 315 -0.81 -5.80 21.30
C ALA A 315 0.07 -6.64 22.23
N LEU A 316 0.05 -6.32 23.51
CA LEU A 316 0.88 -6.96 24.54
C LEU A 316 0.10 -8.06 25.27
N CYS A 317 0.67 -9.28 25.31
CA CYS A 317 0.00 -10.45 25.89
C CYS A 317 0.24 -10.60 27.39
N ARG A 318 1.34 -10.06 27.95
CA ARG A 318 1.72 -10.24 29.36
C ARG A 318 2.29 -8.97 29.99
N ASN A 319 2.54 -9.02 31.30
CA ASN A 319 3.38 -8.05 31.99
C ASN A 319 4.86 -8.27 31.62
N GLY A 320 5.63 -7.21 31.54
CA GLY A 320 7.02 -7.29 31.12
C GLY A 320 7.19 -7.74 29.66
N SER A 321 6.25 -7.38 28.78
CA SER A 321 6.39 -7.62 27.35
C SER A 321 7.53 -6.79 26.76
N VAL A 322 8.20 -7.34 25.75
CA VAL A 322 9.28 -6.73 24.98
C VAL A 322 8.86 -6.72 23.52
N VAL A 323 8.65 -5.53 22.94
CA VAL A 323 8.11 -5.40 21.58
C VAL A 323 9.13 -5.83 20.54
N VAL A 324 10.32 -5.22 20.54
CA VAL A 324 11.31 -5.49 19.49
C VAL A 324 12.61 -6.08 20.04
N ALA A 325 13.25 -6.93 19.21
CA ALA A 325 14.61 -7.41 19.40
C ALA A 325 15.41 -7.28 18.10
N PRO A 326 15.79 -6.05 17.70
CA PRO A 326 16.47 -5.81 16.44
C PRO A 326 17.95 -6.21 16.49
N SER A 327 18.49 -6.56 15.30
CA SER A 327 19.89 -6.95 15.11
C SER A 327 20.51 -6.29 13.86
N HIS A 328 20.18 -5.03 13.63
CA HIS A 328 20.63 -4.30 12.45
C HIS A 328 22.15 -4.19 12.39
N GLY A 329 22.71 -4.50 11.22
CA GLY A 329 24.11 -4.24 10.93
C GLY A 329 24.44 -2.74 10.86
N ALA A 330 25.72 -2.42 10.92
CA ALA A 330 26.18 -1.01 10.95
C ALA A 330 25.75 -0.20 9.70
N GLY A 331 25.51 -0.88 8.57
CA GLY A 331 25.10 -0.25 7.30
C GLY A 331 23.60 0.05 7.21
N VAL A 332 22.77 -0.46 8.12
CA VAL A 332 21.34 -0.18 8.12
C VAL A 332 21.10 1.25 8.56
N LYS A 333 20.44 2.04 7.73
CA LYS A 333 20.33 3.48 7.94
C LYS A 333 19.22 3.85 8.92
N TYR A 334 18.08 3.19 8.85
CA TYR A 334 16.87 3.57 9.60
C TYR A 334 16.43 2.52 10.63
N GLY A 335 16.50 1.23 10.29
CA GLY A 335 16.03 0.13 11.12
C GLY A 335 14.50 0.10 11.24
N TYR A 336 13.98 -0.12 12.44
CA TYR A 336 12.53 -0.16 12.69
C TYR A 336 11.99 1.23 13.03
N VAL A 337 10.96 1.65 12.30
CA VAL A 337 10.29 2.93 12.49
C VAL A 337 8.80 2.68 12.70
N PHE A 338 8.32 2.91 13.91
CA PHE A 338 6.90 2.87 14.27
C PHE A 338 6.34 4.30 14.22
N ARG A 339 5.32 4.51 13.39
CA ARG A 339 4.66 5.81 13.24
C ARG A 339 3.18 5.69 13.53
N ASP A 340 2.65 6.63 14.31
CA ASP A 340 1.22 6.78 14.57
C ASP A 340 0.56 5.48 15.06
N CYS A 341 1.34 4.64 15.78
CA CYS A 341 0.92 3.33 16.26
C CYS A 341 0.19 3.42 17.61
N ASN A 342 -0.70 2.45 17.84
CA ASN A 342 -1.40 2.28 19.13
C ASN A 342 -0.87 1.06 19.86
N VAL A 343 -0.56 1.18 21.16
CA VAL A 343 -0.17 0.05 22.00
C VAL A 343 -1.30 -0.32 22.93
N VAL A 344 -1.73 -1.56 22.86
CA VAL A 344 -2.91 -2.05 23.60
C VAL A 344 -2.61 -3.35 24.37
N SER A 345 -3.46 -3.69 25.32
CA SER A 345 -3.49 -5.04 25.86
C SER A 345 -4.20 -5.97 24.88
N SER A 346 -3.64 -7.15 24.60
CA SER A 346 -4.29 -8.18 23.78
C SER A 346 -5.62 -8.65 24.39
N LYS A 347 -5.78 -8.46 25.70
CA LYS A 347 -7.01 -8.70 26.44
C LYS A 347 -7.52 -7.38 27.02
N PRO A 348 -8.45 -6.69 26.35
CA PRO A 348 -8.98 -5.41 26.80
C PRO A 348 -9.44 -5.44 28.27
N GLY A 349 -9.14 -4.36 29.01
CA GLY A 349 -9.43 -4.26 30.44
C GLY A 349 -8.47 -5.04 31.34
N THR A 350 -7.43 -5.67 30.79
CA THR A 350 -6.38 -6.34 31.57
C THR A 350 -5.11 -5.51 31.50
N ALA A 351 -4.69 -4.98 32.63
CA ALA A 351 -3.47 -4.18 32.71
C ALA A 351 -2.23 -4.98 32.31
N ARG A 352 -1.35 -4.34 31.54
CA ARG A 352 -0.02 -4.84 31.16
C ARG A 352 1.01 -3.85 31.69
N THR A 353 1.77 -4.30 32.67
CA THR A 353 2.69 -3.44 33.41
C THR A 353 4.14 -3.82 33.16
N ASN A 354 5.03 -2.87 33.40
CA ASN A 354 6.48 -3.07 33.33
C ASN A 354 6.97 -3.53 31.95
N ASN A 355 6.34 -3.01 30.88
CA ASN A 355 6.64 -3.38 29.50
C ASN A 355 7.80 -2.54 28.94
N TYR A 356 8.44 -3.04 27.90
CA TYR A 356 9.57 -2.42 27.25
C TYR A 356 9.34 -2.31 25.74
N TRP A 357 9.83 -1.25 25.14
CA TRP A 357 9.88 -1.10 23.69
C TRP A 357 10.75 -2.16 23.04
N GLY A 358 11.88 -2.50 23.65
CA GLY A 358 12.75 -3.51 23.10
C GLY A 358 14.05 -3.73 23.86
N ARG A 359 14.88 -4.60 23.29
CA ARG A 359 16.22 -4.91 23.75
C ARG A 359 17.17 -5.17 22.56
N PRO A 360 18.47 -4.84 22.69
CA PRO A 360 19.42 -4.94 21.58
C PRO A 360 19.88 -6.40 21.39
N TRP A 361 19.32 -7.11 20.41
CA TRP A 361 19.65 -8.52 20.22
C TRP A 361 21.11 -8.72 19.77
N HIS A 362 21.50 -8.09 18.64
CA HIS A 362 22.85 -8.11 18.12
C HIS A 362 23.23 -6.82 17.39
N ASN A 363 24.53 -6.65 17.08
CA ASN A 363 25.07 -5.62 16.20
C ASN A 363 24.78 -4.17 16.67
N ARG A 364 24.32 -3.31 15.75
CA ARG A 364 24.09 -1.86 15.96
C ARG A 364 22.62 -1.47 15.71
N PRO A 365 21.68 -2.00 16.51
CA PRO A 365 20.27 -1.83 16.24
C PRO A 365 19.80 -0.37 16.27
N ARG A 366 18.73 -0.11 15.52
CA ARG A 366 18.03 1.17 15.44
C ARG A 366 16.53 0.92 15.52
N THR A 367 15.85 1.62 16.42
CA THR A 367 14.39 1.62 16.50
C THR A 367 13.89 2.97 16.95
N SER A 368 12.85 3.46 16.28
CA SER A 368 12.20 4.74 16.60
C SER A 368 10.70 4.54 16.75
N PHE A 369 10.12 5.06 17.84
CA PHE A 369 8.67 5.15 18.05
C PHE A 369 8.25 6.61 17.97
N ILE A 370 7.34 6.93 17.04
CA ILE A 370 6.94 8.30 16.69
C ILE A 370 5.42 8.41 16.80
N ASN A 371 4.91 9.39 17.54
CA ASN A 371 3.48 9.64 17.76
C ASN A 371 2.74 8.39 18.27
N THR A 372 3.33 7.67 19.19
CA THR A 372 2.75 6.41 19.69
C THR A 372 1.78 6.69 20.84
N SER A 373 0.57 6.10 20.78
CA SER A 373 -0.41 6.19 21.85
C SER A 373 -0.50 4.92 22.68
N LEU A 374 -0.58 5.06 24.00
CA LEU A 374 -0.74 3.96 24.95
C LEU A 374 -2.18 3.87 25.41
N SER A 375 -2.82 2.71 25.29
CA SER A 375 -4.13 2.51 25.90
C SER A 375 -4.06 2.55 27.44
N LYS A 376 -5.20 2.76 28.10
CA LYS A 376 -5.29 2.82 29.58
C LYS A 376 -4.74 1.57 30.29
N ASP A 377 -4.70 0.44 29.59
CA ASP A 377 -4.24 -0.84 30.14
C ASP A 377 -2.72 -1.03 30.01
N ILE A 378 -2.00 -0.09 29.39
CA ILE A 378 -0.55 -0.20 29.13
C ILE A 378 0.24 0.72 30.04
N ASN A 379 1.21 0.11 30.74
CA ASN A 379 2.22 0.83 31.50
C ASN A 379 3.62 0.37 31.04
N LEU A 380 4.42 1.32 30.57
CA LEU A 380 5.80 1.08 30.21
C LEU A 380 6.70 1.22 31.43
N SER A 381 7.78 0.44 31.46
CA SER A 381 8.89 0.67 32.38
C SER A 381 9.45 2.10 32.16
N PRO A 382 9.79 2.84 33.21
CA PRO A 382 10.42 4.15 33.06
C PRO A 382 11.70 4.13 32.22
N ALA A 383 12.45 3.01 32.25
CA ALA A 383 13.62 2.81 31.42
C ALA A 383 13.31 2.70 29.93
N GLY A 384 12.07 2.31 29.55
CA GLY A 384 11.61 2.14 28.17
C GLY A 384 12.27 0.99 27.42
N TRP A 385 13.56 0.80 27.61
CA TRP A 385 14.39 -0.17 26.90
C TRP A 385 15.23 -1.01 27.87
N ILE A 386 15.43 -2.29 27.57
CA ILE A 386 16.35 -3.15 28.30
C ILE A 386 17.76 -2.88 27.78
N ASP A 387 18.71 -2.72 28.71
CA ASP A 387 20.06 -2.22 28.44
C ASP A 387 21.07 -3.27 27.99
N HIS A 388 20.65 -4.55 27.97
CA HIS A 388 21.56 -5.69 27.70
C HIS A 388 20.84 -6.83 26.98
N MET A 389 21.49 -7.35 25.92
CA MET A 389 21.18 -8.64 25.31
C MET A 389 22.32 -9.14 24.39
N GLY A 390 23.16 -8.29 23.85
CA GLY A 390 24.26 -8.66 22.95
C GLY A 390 24.57 -7.65 21.86
N GLY A 391 23.67 -6.70 21.61
CA GLY A 391 23.87 -5.58 20.67
C GLY A 391 24.16 -4.27 21.39
N LEU A 392 24.69 -3.31 20.63
CA LEU A 392 24.98 -1.95 21.07
C LEU A 392 24.21 -0.96 20.18
N PRO A 393 23.01 -0.53 20.59
CA PRO A 393 22.15 0.27 19.73
C PRO A 393 22.73 1.65 19.42
N VAL A 394 22.42 2.15 18.24
CA VAL A 394 22.71 3.53 17.84
C VAL A 394 21.53 4.45 18.16
N VAL A 395 20.32 3.96 17.88
CA VAL A 395 19.07 4.68 18.13
C VAL A 395 18.07 3.72 18.77
N PHE A 396 17.69 4.01 20.00
CA PHE A 396 16.53 3.40 20.67
C PHE A 396 15.70 4.55 21.23
N ALA A 397 14.89 5.18 20.36
CA ALA A 397 14.38 6.51 20.62
C ALA A 397 12.86 6.62 20.46
N GLU A 398 12.33 7.65 21.09
CA GLU A 398 10.92 8.03 21.03
C GLU A 398 10.76 9.50 20.66
N TYR A 399 9.61 9.82 20.05
CA TYR A 399 9.11 11.17 19.86
C TYR A 399 7.59 11.17 20.06
N ASN A 400 7.08 12.08 20.91
CA ASN A 400 5.66 12.31 21.12
C ASN A 400 4.87 11.04 21.46
N THR A 401 5.38 10.24 22.42
CA THR A 401 4.59 9.16 23.03
C THR A 401 3.57 9.77 23.99
N ILE A 402 2.29 9.41 23.85
CA ILE A 402 1.18 9.91 24.66
C ILE A 402 0.45 8.80 25.40
N ASP A 403 -0.10 9.12 26.56
CA ASP A 403 -1.00 8.23 27.31
C ASP A 403 -2.43 8.23 26.74
N HIS A 404 -3.32 7.45 27.35
CA HIS A 404 -4.72 7.33 26.94
C HIS A 404 -5.55 8.61 27.11
N MET A 405 -5.04 9.61 27.82
CA MET A 405 -5.67 10.93 27.99
C MET A 405 -5.07 11.97 27.04
N GLY A 406 -4.07 11.59 26.23
CA GLY A 406 -3.38 12.48 25.31
C GLY A 406 -2.23 13.26 25.96
N ASN A 407 -1.85 12.95 27.21
CA ASN A 407 -0.73 13.62 27.86
C ASN A 407 0.60 13.01 27.41
N PRO A 408 1.65 13.83 27.24
CA PRO A 408 3.00 13.32 26.92
C PRO A 408 3.53 12.41 28.01
N VAL A 409 4.07 11.26 27.64
CA VAL A 409 4.81 10.36 28.54
C VAL A 409 6.21 10.93 28.76
N SER A 410 6.67 10.98 30.04
CA SER A 410 8.02 11.45 30.35
C SER A 410 9.07 10.49 29.79
N LEU A 411 10.02 11.02 29.03
CA LEU A 411 11.15 10.29 28.45
C LEU A 411 12.46 10.47 29.26
N ALA A 412 12.42 11.21 30.37
CA ALA A 412 13.61 11.59 31.14
C ALA A 412 14.37 10.40 31.77
N SER A 413 13.68 9.29 32.01
CA SER A 413 14.26 8.09 32.61
C SER A 413 14.59 6.97 31.61
N ARG A 414 14.53 7.28 30.31
CA ARG A 414 14.84 6.29 29.25
C ARG A 414 16.30 5.88 29.29
N ASN A 415 16.56 4.58 29.15
CA ASN A 415 17.93 4.10 29.02
C ASN A 415 18.64 4.69 27.82
N THR A 416 19.85 5.17 28.07
CA THR A 416 20.81 5.62 27.04
C THR A 416 22.08 4.78 27.02
N TYR A 417 22.41 4.12 28.14
CA TYR A 417 23.60 3.31 28.31
C TYR A 417 23.30 1.82 28.04
N TYR A 418 24.07 1.22 27.18
CA TYR A 418 23.97 -0.20 26.79
C TYR A 418 25.34 -0.86 26.89
N TRP A 419 25.31 -2.17 27.17
CA TRP A 419 26.52 -2.92 27.41
C TRP A 419 26.40 -4.37 26.90
N THR A 420 27.56 -5.01 26.65
CA THR A 420 27.68 -6.42 26.29
C THR A 420 28.61 -7.15 27.26
N GLY A 421 28.56 -8.47 27.26
CA GLY A 421 29.29 -9.30 28.21
C GLY A 421 28.39 -9.92 29.28
N SER A 422 28.97 -10.52 30.29
CA SER A 422 28.25 -11.22 31.35
C SER A 422 28.08 -10.43 32.65
N ASP A 423 28.81 -9.33 32.80
CA ASP A 423 28.79 -8.50 34.02
C ASP A 423 28.70 -7.02 33.65
N ARG A 424 27.66 -6.35 34.16
CA ARG A 424 27.44 -4.92 33.94
C ARG A 424 28.56 -4.04 34.50
N ASN A 425 29.20 -4.47 35.58
CA ASN A 425 30.27 -3.71 36.21
C ASN A 425 31.63 -3.92 35.50
N ASN A 426 31.72 -4.94 34.66
CA ASN A 426 32.87 -5.23 33.81
C ASN A 426 32.42 -5.64 32.39
N PRO A 427 31.80 -4.73 31.66
CA PRO A 427 31.25 -5.01 30.33
C PRO A 427 32.36 -5.27 29.31
N THR A 428 32.08 -6.10 28.30
CA THR A 428 32.98 -6.32 27.16
C THR A 428 33.03 -5.06 26.28
N GLU A 429 31.88 -4.49 25.97
CA GLU A 429 31.74 -3.23 25.21
C GLU A 429 30.54 -2.44 25.73
N THR A 430 30.58 -1.14 25.51
CA THR A 430 29.49 -0.22 25.89
C THR A 430 29.20 0.78 24.80
N CYS A 431 27.98 1.36 24.82
CA CYS A 431 27.65 2.53 24.02
C CYS A 431 26.63 3.43 24.72
N ILE A 432 26.55 4.65 24.23
CA ILE A 432 25.44 5.57 24.49
C ILE A 432 24.59 5.64 23.23
N ALA A 433 23.30 5.34 23.35
CA ALA A 433 22.34 5.44 22.26
C ALA A 433 21.47 6.69 22.41
N GLN A 434 20.98 7.19 21.28
CA GLN A 434 19.95 8.23 21.27
C GLN A 434 18.63 7.65 21.79
N ALA A 435 18.02 8.31 22.78
CA ALA A 435 16.75 7.88 23.39
C ALA A 435 15.57 8.81 23.04
N VAL A 436 15.82 10.00 22.56
CA VAL A 436 14.81 11.00 22.21
C VAL A 436 15.14 11.59 20.84
N LEU A 437 14.15 11.63 19.95
CA LEU A 437 14.28 12.32 18.66
C LEU A 437 13.84 13.77 18.79
N SER A 438 14.46 14.66 18.03
CA SER A 438 13.90 15.99 17.77
C SER A 438 12.69 15.89 16.84
N LYS A 439 11.92 16.98 16.74
CA LYS A 439 10.79 17.07 15.80
C LYS A 439 11.26 16.89 14.35
N GLU A 440 12.36 17.51 13.98
CA GLU A 440 12.93 17.47 12.64
C GLU A 440 13.39 16.04 12.27
N GLU A 441 14.01 15.33 13.23
CA GLU A 441 14.40 13.92 13.04
C GLU A 441 13.18 13.02 12.88
N ALA A 442 12.13 13.20 13.70
CA ALA A 442 10.89 12.44 13.62
C ALA A 442 10.13 12.71 12.32
N ASP A 443 10.02 13.97 11.90
CA ASP A 443 9.38 14.37 10.64
C ASP A 443 10.12 13.82 9.41
N ALA A 444 11.44 13.69 9.47
CA ALA A 444 12.25 13.14 8.39
C ALA A 444 12.09 11.63 8.19
N LEU A 445 11.63 10.89 9.21
CA LEU A 445 11.45 9.43 9.14
C LEU A 445 10.10 9.03 8.51
N THR A 446 9.82 9.50 7.30
CA THR A 446 8.60 9.17 6.55
C THR A 446 8.70 7.77 5.91
N VAL A 447 7.57 7.17 5.52
CA VAL A 447 7.51 5.92 4.74
C VAL A 447 8.45 6.01 3.54
N ARG A 448 8.35 7.11 2.79
CA ARG A 448 9.17 7.34 1.60
C ARG A 448 10.67 7.45 1.92
N THR A 449 11.03 8.23 2.93
CA THR A 449 12.44 8.40 3.31
C THR A 449 13.09 7.08 3.72
N VAL A 450 12.35 6.25 4.45
CA VAL A 450 12.85 4.99 5.00
C VAL A 450 12.89 3.89 3.93
N LEU A 451 11.88 3.82 3.05
CA LEU A 451 11.65 2.65 2.20
C LEU A 451 11.90 2.85 0.71
N SER A 452 12.06 4.09 0.21
CA SER A 452 12.21 4.30 -1.24
C SER A 452 13.47 3.64 -1.84
N GLY A 453 14.53 3.48 -1.04
CA GLY A 453 15.79 2.93 -1.53
C GLY A 453 16.33 3.67 -2.76
N THR A 454 17.04 2.96 -3.62
CA THR A 454 17.55 3.48 -4.90
C THR A 454 16.60 3.22 -6.08
N ASP A 455 15.61 2.36 -5.89
CA ASP A 455 14.62 1.95 -6.88
C ASP A 455 13.30 2.73 -6.78
N GLY A 456 13.15 3.59 -5.77
CA GLY A 456 11.97 4.42 -5.57
C GLY A 456 10.72 3.65 -5.16
N TRP A 457 10.89 2.54 -4.42
CA TRP A 457 9.76 1.73 -3.96
C TRP A 457 8.74 2.55 -3.14
N LYS A 458 7.46 2.41 -3.46
CA LYS A 458 6.34 3.14 -2.87
C LYS A 458 5.27 2.15 -2.39
N PRO A 459 5.42 1.58 -1.19
CA PRO A 459 4.45 0.60 -0.67
C PRO A 459 3.07 1.19 -0.39
N ASP A 460 2.95 2.50 -0.18
CA ASP A 460 1.70 3.23 -0.05
C ASP A 460 0.82 3.11 -1.31
N ASN A 461 1.40 3.03 -2.50
CA ASN A 461 0.64 2.73 -3.73
C ASN A 461 -0.02 1.34 -3.69
N ILE A 462 0.63 0.37 -3.03
CA ILE A 462 0.10 -1.00 -2.90
C ILE A 462 -1.13 -0.99 -1.99
N THR A 463 -1.05 -0.29 -0.87
CA THR A 463 -2.07 -0.26 0.19
C THR A 463 -3.18 0.78 -0.05
N THR A 464 -3.19 1.46 -1.19
CA THR A 464 -4.21 2.46 -1.53
C THR A 464 -5.57 1.80 -1.73
N GLU A 465 -6.51 2.13 -0.86
CA GLU A 465 -7.92 1.79 -1.01
C GLU A 465 -8.56 2.74 -2.01
N LEU A 466 -9.09 2.18 -3.11
CA LEU A 466 -9.82 2.97 -4.10
C LEU A 466 -11.15 3.49 -3.51
N PRO A 467 -11.64 4.65 -3.98
CA PRO A 467 -12.89 5.20 -3.48
C PRO A 467 -14.07 4.29 -3.76
N ALA A 468 -15.11 4.40 -2.92
CA ALA A 468 -16.34 3.66 -3.07
C ALA A 468 -17.04 4.02 -4.38
N PRO A 469 -17.39 3.04 -5.24
CA PRO A 469 -18.19 3.29 -6.41
C PRO A 469 -19.60 3.77 -6.02
N LEU A 470 -20.18 4.66 -6.81
CA LEU A 470 -21.59 5.03 -6.66
C LEU A 470 -22.44 3.89 -7.25
N LEU A 471 -23.23 3.22 -6.41
CA LEU A 471 -24.03 2.05 -6.79
C LEU A 471 -25.51 2.42 -6.97
N TYR A 472 -26.07 2.09 -8.13
CA TYR A 472 -27.47 2.34 -8.47
C TYR A 472 -28.08 1.18 -9.25
N TYR A 473 -29.40 1.13 -9.38
CA TYR A 473 -30.09 0.09 -10.14
C TYR A 473 -31.23 0.64 -11.00
N SER A 474 -31.50 -0.07 -12.07
CA SER A 474 -32.68 0.13 -12.92
C SER A 474 -33.20 -1.26 -13.32
N GLU A 475 -34.51 -1.47 -13.20
CA GLU A 475 -35.12 -2.79 -13.42
C GLU A 475 -34.45 -3.86 -12.54
N ASN A 476 -33.91 -4.93 -13.15
CA ASN A 476 -33.22 -6.02 -12.48
C ASN A 476 -31.69 -5.96 -12.62
N ARG A 477 -31.13 -4.77 -12.92
CA ARG A 477 -29.69 -4.62 -13.14
C ARG A 477 -29.10 -3.54 -12.23
N LEU A 478 -27.99 -3.91 -11.58
CA LEU A 478 -27.11 -3.01 -10.86
C LEU A 478 -26.14 -2.33 -11.83
N TYR A 479 -25.78 -1.09 -11.53
CA TYR A 479 -24.77 -0.31 -12.21
C TYR A 479 -23.94 0.42 -11.19
N TRP A 480 -22.70 0.70 -11.52
CA TRP A 480 -21.82 1.53 -10.68
C TRP A 480 -20.86 2.38 -11.49
N THR A 481 -20.37 3.44 -10.86
CA THR A 481 -19.40 4.35 -11.50
C THR A 481 -18.07 3.62 -11.68
N ALA A 482 -17.47 3.80 -12.86
CA ALA A 482 -16.13 3.28 -13.14
C ALA A 482 -15.08 4.02 -12.33
N GLU A 483 -14.19 3.26 -11.69
CA GLU A 483 -12.98 3.76 -11.03
C GLU A 483 -11.77 3.54 -11.96
N PRO A 484 -11.12 4.62 -12.44
CA PRO A 484 -10.08 4.50 -13.47
C PRO A 484 -8.86 3.68 -13.07
N GLN A 485 -8.59 3.54 -11.77
CA GLN A 485 -7.48 2.75 -11.24
C GLN A 485 -7.86 1.31 -10.89
N ALA A 486 -9.13 0.94 -11.04
CA ALA A 486 -9.60 -0.41 -10.76
C ALA A 486 -9.22 -1.40 -11.86
N ILE A 487 -8.81 -2.60 -11.47
CA ILE A 487 -8.66 -3.75 -12.38
C ILE A 487 -9.96 -4.56 -12.48
N CYS A 488 -10.74 -4.58 -11.40
CA CYS A 488 -12.05 -5.23 -11.31
C CYS A 488 -12.83 -4.67 -10.13
N TYR A 489 -14.02 -5.20 -9.94
CA TYR A 489 -14.90 -4.89 -8.82
C TYR A 489 -15.28 -6.17 -8.09
N GLU A 490 -15.27 -6.12 -6.76
CA GLU A 490 -15.88 -7.11 -5.91
C GLU A 490 -17.35 -6.73 -5.66
N VAL A 491 -18.23 -7.67 -5.91
CA VAL A 491 -19.66 -7.56 -5.60
C VAL A 491 -19.96 -8.38 -4.35
N LEU A 492 -20.58 -7.75 -3.39
CA LEU A 492 -21.00 -8.34 -2.12
C LEU A 492 -22.53 -8.42 -2.06
N TYR A 493 -23.06 -9.44 -1.39
CA TYR A 493 -24.46 -9.55 -1.03
C TYR A 493 -24.61 -9.87 0.45
N ASN A 494 -25.31 -9.01 1.19
CA ASN A 494 -25.47 -9.08 2.65
C ASN A 494 -24.13 -9.15 3.42
N GLY A 495 -23.09 -8.52 2.86
CA GLY A 495 -21.75 -8.47 3.45
C GLY A 495 -20.83 -9.63 3.11
N ASP A 496 -21.33 -10.66 2.40
CA ASP A 496 -20.52 -11.78 1.93
C ASP A 496 -20.14 -11.62 0.46
N PHE A 497 -18.98 -12.15 0.09
CA PHE A 497 -18.48 -12.17 -1.29
C PHE A 497 -19.44 -12.91 -2.21
N LEU A 498 -19.83 -12.27 -3.31
CA LEU A 498 -20.64 -12.88 -4.36
C LEU A 498 -19.79 -13.23 -5.58
N THR A 499 -19.10 -12.25 -6.16
CA THR A 499 -18.29 -12.44 -7.37
C THR A 499 -17.32 -11.29 -7.59
N PHE A 500 -16.33 -11.52 -8.47
CA PHE A 500 -15.55 -10.47 -9.12
C PHE A 500 -16.02 -10.24 -10.54
N THR A 501 -15.99 -9.00 -11.00
CA THR A 501 -16.30 -8.63 -12.38
C THR A 501 -15.43 -7.47 -12.87
N THR A 502 -15.09 -7.46 -14.15
CA THR A 502 -14.45 -6.32 -14.81
C THR A 502 -15.46 -5.32 -15.38
N GLU A 503 -16.73 -5.71 -15.39
CA GLU A 503 -17.82 -4.84 -15.86
C GLU A 503 -18.24 -3.87 -14.77
N THR A 504 -18.97 -2.82 -15.15
CA THR A 504 -19.58 -1.84 -14.24
C THR A 504 -21.09 -2.06 -14.07
N SER A 505 -21.55 -3.27 -14.31
CA SER A 505 -22.96 -3.66 -14.12
C SER A 505 -23.11 -5.16 -13.88
N LEU A 506 -24.18 -5.55 -13.18
CA LEU A 506 -24.52 -6.94 -12.88
C LEU A 506 -26.04 -7.10 -12.82
N THR A 507 -26.58 -8.17 -13.38
CA THR A 507 -27.98 -8.58 -13.14
C THR A 507 -28.08 -9.10 -11.71
N PHE A 508 -29.08 -8.64 -10.95
CA PHE A 508 -29.27 -9.07 -9.57
C PHE A 508 -30.56 -9.88 -9.40
N GLU A 509 -30.56 -10.69 -8.37
CA GLU A 509 -31.73 -11.45 -7.91
C GLU A 509 -32.01 -11.13 -6.44
N GLY A 510 -33.26 -11.19 -6.03
CA GLY A 510 -33.66 -10.94 -4.64
C GLY A 510 -33.68 -9.46 -4.24
N ASP A 511 -33.40 -9.19 -2.97
CA ASP A 511 -33.43 -7.82 -2.42
C ASP A 511 -32.20 -7.03 -2.83
N VAL A 512 -32.44 -6.00 -3.63
CA VAL A 512 -31.38 -5.12 -4.13
C VAL A 512 -30.63 -4.39 -3.01
N SER A 513 -31.26 -4.12 -1.88
CA SER A 513 -30.66 -3.38 -0.75
C SER A 513 -29.48 -4.11 -0.10
N GLY A 514 -29.38 -5.43 -0.27
CA GLY A 514 -28.26 -6.24 0.22
C GLY A 514 -26.96 -6.11 -0.58
N TYR A 515 -27.02 -5.57 -1.80
CA TYR A 515 -25.85 -5.49 -2.68
C TYR A 515 -24.94 -4.32 -2.31
N ARG A 516 -23.62 -4.57 -2.41
CA ARG A 516 -22.54 -3.59 -2.30
C ARG A 516 -21.49 -3.90 -3.35
N VAL A 517 -20.70 -2.89 -3.70
CA VAL A 517 -19.59 -3.01 -4.65
C VAL A 517 -18.38 -2.26 -4.10
N ARG A 518 -17.20 -2.78 -4.32
CA ARG A 518 -15.94 -2.06 -4.11
C ARG A 518 -14.98 -2.29 -5.26
N ALA A 519 -14.22 -1.26 -5.59
CA ALA A 519 -13.17 -1.32 -6.60
C ALA A 519 -11.94 -2.04 -6.06
N VAL A 520 -11.18 -2.71 -6.92
CA VAL A 520 -9.97 -3.44 -6.58
C VAL A 520 -8.80 -2.86 -7.36
N ASN A 521 -7.71 -2.48 -6.68
CA ASN A 521 -6.52 -1.95 -7.35
C ASN A 521 -5.66 -3.07 -7.96
N MET A 522 -4.60 -2.72 -8.68
CA MET A 522 -3.74 -3.67 -9.39
C MET A 522 -3.02 -4.70 -8.49
N TYR A 523 -2.93 -4.45 -7.19
CA TYR A 523 -2.33 -5.38 -6.22
C TYR A 523 -3.37 -6.24 -5.48
N GLY A 524 -4.64 -6.11 -5.86
CA GLY A 524 -5.75 -6.80 -5.20
C GLY A 524 -6.22 -6.12 -3.91
N THR A 525 -5.76 -4.90 -3.62
CA THR A 525 -6.27 -4.16 -2.46
C THR A 525 -7.74 -3.85 -2.66
N LEU A 526 -8.53 -4.32 -1.71
CA LEU A 526 -9.97 -4.13 -1.69
C LEU A 526 -10.27 -2.69 -1.27
N GLY A 527 -10.94 -1.93 -2.12
CA GLY A 527 -11.26 -0.53 -1.89
C GLY A 527 -12.42 -0.31 -0.93
N GLN A 528 -12.86 0.93 -0.82
CA GLN A 528 -13.98 1.30 0.03
C GLN A 528 -15.28 0.71 -0.50
N VAL A 529 -16.11 0.20 0.42
CA VAL A 529 -17.41 -0.42 0.08
C VAL A 529 -18.44 0.68 -0.24
N SER A 530 -19.21 0.49 -1.31
CA SER A 530 -20.28 1.41 -1.70
C SER A 530 -21.38 1.51 -0.63
N ASP A 531 -22.11 2.60 -0.65
CA ASP A 531 -23.42 2.69 -0.02
C ASP A 531 -24.43 1.70 -0.66
N PRO A 532 -25.59 1.45 -0.01
CA PRO A 532 -26.67 0.70 -0.62
C PRO A 532 -27.08 1.27 -1.98
N PRO A 533 -27.48 0.42 -2.93
CA PRO A 533 -27.90 0.89 -4.24
C PRO A 533 -29.18 1.75 -4.14
N PHE A 534 -29.20 2.82 -4.89
CA PHE A 534 -30.37 3.67 -5.01
C PHE A 534 -31.03 3.48 -6.39
N VAL A 535 -32.33 3.79 -6.49
CA VAL A 535 -33.03 3.78 -7.77
C VAL A 535 -32.42 4.88 -8.65
N ASN A 536 -31.94 4.52 -9.84
CA ASN A 536 -31.46 5.53 -10.78
C ASN A 536 -32.65 6.37 -11.23
N GLY A 537 -32.68 7.59 -10.71
CA GLY A 537 -33.62 8.66 -10.98
C GLY A 537 -35.06 8.28 -11.30
N ILE A 538 -36.02 8.73 -10.54
CA ILE A 538 -37.38 8.82 -11.05
C ILE A 538 -37.30 9.76 -12.28
N GLN A 539 -37.16 9.19 -13.47
CA GLN A 539 -37.55 9.91 -14.68
C GLN A 539 -39.06 10.13 -14.54
N THR A 540 -39.46 11.28 -14.03
CA THR A 540 -40.80 11.75 -14.33
C THR A 540 -40.81 11.92 -15.83
N GLU A 541 -41.73 11.22 -16.49
CA GLU A 541 -41.97 11.25 -17.92
C GLU A 541 -41.76 12.65 -18.48
N THR A 542 -40.70 12.86 -19.22
CA THR A 542 -40.53 13.99 -20.09
C THR A 542 -39.92 13.48 -21.38
N ALA A 543 -40.62 13.72 -22.43
CA ALA A 543 -40.16 13.52 -23.80
C ALA A 543 -38.94 14.43 -24.05
N GLY A 544 -37.73 13.99 -23.71
CA GLY A 544 -36.52 14.76 -23.90
C GLY A 544 -35.27 14.02 -23.47
N ALA A 545 -34.17 14.23 -24.16
CA ALA A 545 -32.90 13.57 -24.01
C ALA A 545 -32.07 13.98 -22.76
N LEU A 546 -32.68 14.70 -21.79
CA LEU A 546 -31.95 15.19 -20.60
C LEU A 546 -31.44 13.99 -19.76
N ASN A 547 -30.14 13.84 -19.70
CA ASN A 547 -29.46 12.86 -18.89
C ASN A 547 -28.66 13.55 -17.76
N VAL A 548 -28.82 13.11 -16.53
CA VAL A 548 -28.13 13.71 -15.37
C VAL A 548 -27.43 12.62 -14.59
N VAL A 549 -26.13 12.79 -14.37
CA VAL A 549 -25.28 11.86 -13.61
C VAL A 549 -24.64 12.61 -12.44
N PHE A 550 -24.61 11.99 -11.29
CA PHE A 550 -23.92 12.48 -10.09
C PHE A 550 -22.87 11.48 -9.64
N ASP A 551 -21.62 11.91 -9.48
CA ASP A 551 -20.48 11.05 -9.14
C ASP A 551 -20.08 11.10 -7.65
N GLY A 552 -21.00 11.57 -6.79
CA GLY A 552 -20.75 11.74 -5.35
C GLY A 552 -20.14 13.10 -4.97
N SER A 553 -19.54 13.83 -5.90
CA SER A 553 -19.01 15.19 -5.67
C SER A 553 -19.42 16.17 -6.77
N ARG A 554 -19.69 15.65 -7.97
CA ARG A 554 -19.96 16.46 -9.16
C ARG A 554 -21.23 16.00 -9.85
N LEU A 555 -21.98 16.96 -10.36
CA LEU A 555 -23.17 16.73 -11.16
C LEU A 555 -22.85 17.06 -12.63
N LEU A 556 -23.18 16.13 -13.52
CA LEU A 556 -23.09 16.29 -14.96
C LEU A 556 -24.48 16.17 -15.56
N ALA A 557 -24.87 17.11 -16.42
CA ALA A 557 -26.10 17.02 -17.19
C ALA A 557 -25.81 17.15 -18.69
N SER A 558 -26.53 16.38 -19.51
CA SER A 558 -26.39 16.32 -20.96
C SER A 558 -27.73 16.13 -21.64
N GLY A 559 -27.77 16.32 -22.96
CA GLY A 559 -29.00 16.19 -23.77
C GLY A 559 -29.89 17.42 -23.75
N PHE A 560 -29.33 18.63 -23.63
CA PHE A 560 -30.00 19.91 -23.73
C PHE A 560 -29.11 20.94 -24.42
N CYS A 561 -29.69 22.02 -24.87
CA CYS A 561 -28.93 23.14 -25.44
C CYS A 561 -29.02 24.36 -24.51
N GLY A 562 -27.91 25.11 -24.35
CA GLY A 562 -27.86 26.27 -23.49
C GLY A 562 -27.62 25.93 -22.01
N LYS A 563 -28.36 26.60 -21.12
CA LYS A 563 -28.18 26.42 -19.66
C LYS A 563 -29.29 25.59 -19.04
N ALA A 564 -28.95 24.77 -18.09
CA ALA A 564 -29.88 24.07 -17.21
C ALA A 564 -29.77 24.60 -15.78
N ARG A 565 -30.92 24.69 -15.11
CA ARG A 565 -31.01 25.05 -13.69
C ARG A 565 -30.95 23.80 -12.81
N VAL A 566 -30.04 23.80 -11.83
CA VAL A 566 -29.90 22.77 -10.82
C VAL A 566 -30.37 23.28 -9.48
N GLU A 567 -31.33 22.62 -8.88
CA GLU A 567 -31.83 22.90 -7.53
C GLU A 567 -31.56 21.69 -6.64
N LEU A 568 -30.89 21.92 -5.51
CA LEU A 568 -30.53 20.87 -4.52
C LEU A 568 -31.43 21.01 -3.28
N TYR A 569 -31.90 19.90 -2.74
CA TYR A 569 -32.77 19.87 -1.58
C TYR A 569 -32.22 18.90 -0.53
N ALA A 570 -32.28 19.32 0.74
CA ALA A 570 -31.94 18.50 1.91
C ALA A 570 -33.03 17.47 2.21
N ILE A 571 -32.77 16.57 3.16
CA ILE A 571 -33.68 15.48 3.54
C ILE A 571 -35.01 15.97 4.11
N ASP A 572 -35.03 17.17 4.70
CA ASP A 572 -36.22 17.83 5.26
C ASP A 572 -37.02 18.62 4.19
N GLY A 573 -36.60 18.56 2.91
CA GLY A 573 -37.21 19.27 1.81
C GLY A 573 -36.77 20.73 1.67
N SER A 574 -35.92 21.24 2.55
CA SER A 574 -35.38 22.58 2.43
C SER A 574 -34.42 22.69 1.24
N LYS A 575 -34.36 23.88 0.62
CA LYS A 575 -33.46 24.11 -0.53
C LYS A 575 -32.03 24.31 -0.04
N ALA A 576 -31.15 23.38 -0.40
CA ALA A 576 -29.74 23.37 -0.01
C ALA A 576 -28.84 24.20 -0.97
N GLY A 577 -29.25 24.36 -2.23
CA GLY A 577 -28.49 25.14 -3.22
C GLY A 577 -29.22 25.31 -4.54
N GLN A 578 -28.73 26.25 -5.35
CA GLN A 578 -29.20 26.49 -6.71
C GLN A 578 -28.04 26.94 -7.60
N TYR A 579 -27.92 26.33 -8.78
CA TYR A 579 -26.83 26.54 -9.72
C TYR A 579 -27.37 26.60 -11.15
N GLU A 580 -26.58 27.15 -12.06
CA GLU A 580 -26.77 27.02 -13.52
C GLU A 580 -25.59 26.25 -14.09
N ILE A 581 -25.85 25.29 -14.98
CA ILE A 581 -24.82 24.51 -15.67
C ILE A 581 -25.05 24.54 -17.18
N GLU A 582 -23.97 24.42 -17.93
CA GLU A 582 -23.98 24.20 -19.38
C GLU A 582 -23.93 22.71 -19.70
N GLU A 583 -24.33 22.31 -20.88
CA GLU A 583 -24.33 20.93 -21.31
C GLU A 583 -22.92 20.32 -21.24
N ASN A 584 -22.81 19.11 -20.69
CA ASN A 584 -21.54 18.36 -20.47
C ASN A 584 -20.51 19.08 -19.57
N VAL A 585 -20.89 20.16 -18.88
CA VAL A 585 -20.07 20.80 -17.86
C VAL A 585 -20.33 20.15 -16.50
N ARG A 586 -19.28 19.80 -15.80
CA ARG A 586 -19.37 19.23 -14.45
C ARG A 586 -19.53 20.34 -13.42
N LEU A 587 -20.61 20.29 -12.67
CA LEU A 587 -20.82 21.17 -11.52
C LEU A 587 -20.20 20.50 -10.28
N ASP A 588 -19.14 21.09 -9.72
CA ASP A 588 -18.58 20.67 -8.45
C ASP A 588 -19.46 21.18 -7.31
N LEU A 589 -20.00 20.27 -6.51
CA LEU A 589 -20.90 20.59 -5.40
C LEU A 589 -20.16 20.73 -4.06
N GLY A 590 -18.84 20.54 -4.04
CA GLY A 590 -18.00 20.72 -2.85
C GLY A 590 -18.53 19.97 -1.62
N SER A 591 -18.80 20.71 -0.52
CA SER A 591 -19.32 20.17 0.74
C SER A 591 -20.84 20.26 0.89
N VAL A 592 -21.58 20.65 -0.15
CA VAL A 592 -23.05 20.80 -0.08
C VAL A 592 -23.69 19.44 0.13
N ARG A 593 -24.44 19.30 1.22
CA ARG A 593 -25.22 18.09 1.51
C ARG A 593 -26.62 18.24 0.93
N PHE A 594 -27.03 17.27 0.14
CA PHE A 594 -28.37 17.22 -0.43
C PHE A 594 -28.79 15.77 -0.66
N VAL A 595 -30.09 15.55 -0.81
CA VAL A 595 -30.68 14.23 -1.11
C VAL A 595 -31.45 14.23 -2.42
N ILE A 596 -31.83 15.39 -2.92
CA ILE A 596 -32.53 15.54 -4.19
C ILE A 596 -31.86 16.65 -5.01
N ALA A 597 -31.52 16.33 -6.24
CA ALA A 597 -31.12 17.31 -7.26
C ALA A 597 -32.18 17.34 -8.34
N LYS A 598 -32.77 18.51 -8.55
CA LYS A 598 -33.71 18.77 -9.65
C LYS A 598 -32.99 19.55 -10.73
N VAL A 599 -32.86 18.99 -11.91
CA VAL A 599 -32.25 19.65 -13.08
C VAL A 599 -33.34 19.98 -14.08
N THR A 600 -33.47 21.23 -14.42
CA THR A 600 -34.48 21.72 -15.39
C THR A 600 -33.76 22.40 -16.56
N ALA A 601 -33.95 21.89 -17.76
CA ALA A 601 -33.45 22.40 -19.03
C ALA A 601 -34.59 22.63 -20.01
N ASN A 602 -34.29 23.22 -21.18
CA ASN A 602 -35.24 23.42 -22.24
C ASN A 602 -35.84 22.12 -22.84
N THR A 603 -35.15 21.00 -22.65
CA THR A 603 -35.55 19.65 -23.10
C THR A 603 -36.32 18.87 -22.05
N GLY A 604 -36.44 19.35 -20.80
CA GLY A 604 -37.18 18.68 -19.75
C GLY A 604 -36.68 18.95 -18.34
N THR A 605 -37.23 18.19 -17.39
CA THR A 605 -36.81 18.22 -15.99
C THR A 605 -36.45 16.81 -15.56
N CYS A 606 -35.27 16.64 -14.94
CA CYS A 606 -34.82 15.42 -14.32
C CYS A 606 -34.71 15.65 -12.80
N VAL A 607 -35.17 14.69 -12.01
CA VAL A 607 -35.02 14.72 -10.55
C VAL A 607 -34.18 13.52 -10.15
N LEU A 608 -32.99 13.79 -9.62
CA LEU A 608 -32.12 12.76 -9.03
C LEU A 608 -32.31 12.72 -7.52
N LYS A 609 -32.46 11.54 -6.98
CA LYS A 609 -32.34 11.32 -5.55
C LYS A 609 -30.92 10.81 -5.29
N ALA A 610 -30.10 11.66 -4.70
CA ALA A 610 -28.74 11.31 -4.32
C ALA A 610 -28.64 11.48 -2.80
N VAL A 611 -28.09 10.50 -2.11
CA VAL A 611 -27.76 10.62 -0.68
C VAL A 611 -26.26 10.85 -0.58
N ARG A 612 -25.87 11.95 0.03
CA ARG A 612 -24.48 12.24 0.35
C ARG A 612 -24.32 12.33 1.86
#